data_126d40ae6dfe268411d859813d363e0b
#
_entry.id   126d40ae6dfe268411d859813d363e0b
#
_cell.length_a   1.000
_cell.length_b   1.000
_cell.length_c   1.000
_cell.angle_alpha   90.00
_cell.angle_beta   90.00
_cell.angle_gamma   90.00
#
_symmetry.space_group_name_H-M   'P 1'
#
loop_
_entity.id
_entity.type
_entity.pdbx_description
1 polymer ?
#
loop_
_entity_poly.entity_id
_entity_poly.type
_entity_poly.pdbx_seq_one_letter_code
_entity_poly.pdbx_strand_id
1 'polypeptide(L)'
;MRGSKLVVAMFLAFSSMSLSASDSLSKEALGQILFFDKNLSNNRTQACATCHNPNSGFTDNRDNSVSKMASMGDDNKSIGDREAPTTSYAKFSPNFHFDEKKQKFIGGQFWDGRAATLEEQAGGPPLNPAEMGMTNKKEVINRIKENELYVNSFKTLFGNDILENDEKAYGALTQAIAVFERTDEFSPFDSKYDRYLKGEYDLTPLEDLGKSIFFSNNNNSCASCHVLKGEDEKGETFTNYEFHNIGTPENKTLRAKNGVKDLDKGLLNNPAVKDEKQMGKYKVPTLRNVAVTAPYMHNGVFSDLKTVIEFYDKYNNKERTINPETKKVWDEPEVKDTISIKELKAKELSYRKIEAIVAFLKLLTDKKYENLLEK
;
A
#
# COMPACT_ATOMS: atom_id res chain seq x y z
N MET A 1 -27.87 42.69 -23.36
CA MET A 1 -26.62 42.84 -22.58
C MET A 1 -25.96 41.49 -22.47
N ARG A 2 -24.83 41.28 -23.18
CA ARG A 2 -24.09 40.03 -23.21
C ARG A 2 -23.06 40.05 -22.10
N GLY A 3 -23.20 39.14 -21.12
CA GLY A 3 -22.21 38.95 -20.05
C GLY A 3 -21.09 38.00 -20.54
N SER A 4 -19.90 38.55 -20.69
CA SER A 4 -18.69 37.82 -21.05
C SER A 4 -18.18 37.04 -19.82
N LYS A 5 -18.13 35.71 -19.90
CA LYS A 5 -17.48 34.87 -18.88
C LYS A 5 -15.98 34.85 -19.15
N LEU A 6 -15.23 35.46 -18.26
CA LEU A 6 -13.79 35.46 -18.27
C LEU A 6 -13.32 34.05 -17.76
N VAL A 7 -12.78 33.26 -18.67
CA VAL A 7 -12.08 32.01 -18.32
C VAL A 7 -10.65 32.40 -17.94
N VAL A 8 -10.33 32.34 -16.66
CA VAL A 8 -8.96 32.52 -16.17
C VAL A 8 -8.24 31.15 -16.35
N ALA A 9 -7.47 31.07 -17.42
CA ALA A 9 -6.53 29.95 -17.60
C ALA A 9 -5.32 30.17 -16.68
N MET A 10 -5.22 29.39 -15.63
CA MET A 10 -4.10 29.37 -14.73
C MET A 10 -2.93 28.61 -15.41
N PHE A 11 -2.06 29.35 -16.09
CA PHE A 11 -0.79 28.83 -16.59
C PHE A 11 0.12 28.53 -15.39
N LEU A 12 0.30 27.24 -15.08
CA LEU A 12 1.42 26.77 -14.26
C LEU A 12 2.71 27.10 -15.05
N ALA A 13 3.37 28.17 -14.65
CA ALA A 13 4.70 28.48 -15.12
C ALA A 13 5.67 27.39 -14.59
N PHE A 14 5.95 26.37 -15.40
CA PHE A 14 7.15 25.57 -15.23
C PHE A 14 8.32 26.52 -15.43
N SER A 15 8.91 26.95 -14.34
CA SER A 15 10.21 27.60 -14.35
C SER A 15 11.19 26.59 -14.96
N SER A 16 11.57 26.80 -16.22
CA SER A 16 12.65 26.06 -16.85
C SER A 16 13.95 26.46 -16.16
N MET A 17 14.28 25.75 -15.06
CA MET A 17 15.65 25.72 -14.58
C MET A 17 16.48 25.07 -15.69
N SER A 18 17.28 25.85 -16.37
CA SER A 18 18.35 25.39 -17.22
C SER A 18 19.40 24.72 -16.30
N LEU A 19 19.26 23.40 -16.08
CA LEU A 19 20.33 22.62 -15.48
C LEU A 19 21.54 22.71 -16.41
N SER A 20 22.63 23.26 -15.91
CA SER A 20 23.93 23.14 -16.60
C SER A 20 24.32 21.66 -16.59
N ALA A 21 25.01 21.19 -17.63
CA ALA A 21 25.40 19.78 -17.82
C ALA A 21 26.37 19.21 -16.75
N SER A 22 26.56 19.91 -15.62
CA SER A 22 27.43 19.54 -14.50
C SER A 22 26.71 19.18 -13.22
N ASP A 23 25.36 19.40 -13.11
CA ASP A 23 24.66 19.21 -11.86
C ASP A 23 24.11 17.79 -11.76
N SER A 24 24.72 16.97 -10.89
CA SER A 24 24.18 15.67 -10.51
C SER A 24 23.00 15.86 -9.55
N LEU A 25 22.00 15.01 -9.69
CA LEU A 25 20.86 14.96 -8.77
C LEU A 25 21.30 14.49 -7.36
N SER A 26 20.54 14.83 -6.32
CA SER A 26 20.60 14.11 -5.05
C SER A 26 20.05 12.70 -5.22
N LYS A 27 20.34 11.77 -4.29
CA LYS A 27 19.75 10.42 -4.31
C LYS A 27 18.22 10.46 -4.26
N GLU A 28 17.66 11.38 -3.50
CA GLU A 28 16.23 11.59 -3.40
C GLU A 28 15.61 12.05 -4.73
N ALA A 29 16.21 13.09 -5.36
CA ALA A 29 15.75 13.59 -6.64
C ALA A 29 15.91 12.55 -7.76
N LEU A 30 17.01 11.78 -7.75
CA LEU A 30 17.19 10.64 -8.66
C LEU A 30 16.08 9.59 -8.42
N GLY A 31 15.83 9.23 -7.18
CA GLY A 31 14.77 8.29 -6.82
C GLY A 31 13.38 8.76 -7.27
N GLN A 32 13.10 10.05 -7.12
CA GLN A 32 11.85 10.65 -7.58
C GLN A 32 11.66 10.46 -9.08
N ILE A 33 12.63 10.87 -9.92
CA ILE A 33 12.47 10.74 -11.38
C ILE A 33 12.40 9.27 -11.80
N LEU A 34 13.14 8.34 -11.14
CA LEU A 34 13.06 6.91 -11.41
C LEU A 34 11.69 6.32 -11.05
N PHE A 35 11.08 6.76 -9.94
CA PHE A 35 9.74 6.33 -9.50
C PHE A 35 8.66 6.67 -10.53
N PHE A 36 8.83 7.75 -11.29
CA PHE A 36 7.90 8.19 -12.33
C PHE A 36 8.31 7.77 -13.76
N ASP A 37 9.48 7.14 -13.93
CA ASP A 37 10.00 6.84 -15.27
C ASP A 37 9.43 5.55 -15.86
N LYS A 38 8.54 5.72 -16.83
CA LYS A 38 7.96 4.61 -17.60
C LYS A 38 8.98 3.88 -18.48
N ASN A 39 10.14 4.49 -18.75
CA ASN A 39 11.19 3.87 -19.53
C ASN A 39 11.75 2.59 -18.85
N LEU A 40 11.52 2.43 -17.56
CA LEU A 40 11.97 1.28 -16.77
C LEU A 40 11.06 0.05 -16.92
N SER A 41 10.00 0.10 -17.73
CA SER A 41 9.17 -1.06 -18.06
C SER A 41 9.44 -1.54 -19.50
N ASN A 42 9.13 -2.82 -19.78
CA ASN A 42 9.45 -3.47 -21.04
C ASN A 42 8.86 -2.73 -22.25
N ASN A 43 7.58 -2.39 -22.20
CA ASN A 43 6.89 -1.64 -23.26
C ASN A 43 6.89 -0.12 -23.03
N ARG A 44 7.59 0.39 -22.02
CA ARG A 44 7.67 1.82 -21.64
C ARG A 44 6.30 2.42 -21.31
N THR A 45 5.41 1.63 -20.72
CA THR A 45 4.04 2.06 -20.40
C THR A 45 3.82 2.28 -18.91
N GLN A 46 4.66 1.69 -18.05
CA GLN A 46 4.51 1.70 -16.61
C GLN A 46 5.75 2.19 -15.86
N ALA A 47 5.51 2.83 -14.73
CA ALA A 47 6.46 3.22 -13.71
C ALA A 47 5.92 2.81 -12.34
N CYS A 48 6.69 2.95 -11.25
CA CYS A 48 6.17 2.73 -9.89
C CYS A 48 4.91 3.56 -9.64
N ALA A 49 4.92 4.84 -10.03
CA ALA A 49 3.77 5.75 -9.92
C ALA A 49 2.53 5.33 -10.73
N THR A 50 2.63 4.35 -11.62
CA THR A 50 1.48 3.85 -12.38
C THR A 50 0.56 3.01 -11.48
N CYS A 51 1.13 2.14 -10.64
CA CYS A 51 0.40 1.33 -9.66
C CYS A 51 0.33 1.98 -8.28
N HIS A 52 1.25 2.93 -8.00
CA HIS A 52 1.30 3.70 -6.75
C HIS A 52 1.09 5.18 -7.04
N ASN A 53 -0.16 5.53 -7.43
CA ASN A 53 -0.50 6.89 -7.86
C ASN A 53 -0.49 7.87 -6.67
N PRO A 54 0.37 8.91 -6.69
CA PRO A 54 0.45 9.89 -5.60
C PRO A 54 -0.80 10.77 -5.43
N ASN A 55 -1.76 10.70 -6.34
CA ASN A 55 -3.05 11.40 -6.23
C ASN A 55 -4.18 10.52 -5.66
N SER A 56 -3.88 9.26 -5.30
CA SER A 56 -4.87 8.27 -4.86
C SER A 56 -4.34 7.44 -3.68
N GLY A 57 -3.70 8.10 -2.71
CA GLY A 57 -3.13 7.41 -1.55
C GLY A 57 -2.03 6.42 -1.91
N PHE A 58 -1.32 6.63 -3.01
CA PHE A 58 -0.29 5.73 -3.54
C PHE A 58 -0.80 4.29 -3.78
N THR A 59 -2.02 4.15 -4.29
CA THR A 59 -2.59 2.88 -4.77
C THR A 59 -2.93 2.96 -6.26
N ASP A 60 -3.23 1.83 -6.88
CA ASP A 60 -3.64 1.78 -8.29
C ASP A 60 -5.11 2.20 -8.43
N ASN A 61 -5.35 3.37 -8.98
CA ASN A 61 -6.68 3.90 -9.22
C ASN A 61 -7.14 3.82 -10.68
N ARG A 62 -6.36 3.15 -11.53
CA ARG A 62 -6.70 3.01 -12.95
C ARG A 62 -8.02 2.23 -13.11
N ASP A 63 -8.84 2.69 -14.05
CA ASP A 63 -9.94 1.85 -14.53
C ASP A 63 -9.39 0.67 -15.31
N ASN A 64 -9.63 -0.52 -14.80
CA ASN A 64 -9.16 -1.77 -15.36
C ASN A 64 -10.28 -2.83 -15.34
N SER A 65 -10.04 -3.95 -16.02
CA SER A 65 -11.07 -4.99 -16.18
C SER A 65 -11.43 -5.73 -14.88
N VAL A 66 -10.76 -5.42 -13.78
CA VAL A 66 -10.95 -6.05 -12.46
C VAL A 66 -11.30 -5.04 -11.36
N SER A 67 -11.86 -3.89 -11.72
CA SER A 67 -12.35 -2.89 -10.75
C SER A 67 -11.30 -2.51 -9.69
N LYS A 68 -10.03 -2.38 -10.10
CA LYS A 68 -8.87 -2.04 -9.24
C LYS A 68 -8.47 -3.11 -8.21
N MET A 69 -9.04 -4.32 -8.26
CA MET A 69 -8.73 -5.41 -7.31
C MET A 69 -7.27 -5.87 -7.39
N ALA A 70 -6.64 -5.68 -8.54
CA ALA A 70 -5.21 -5.87 -8.77
C ALA A 70 -4.73 -4.98 -9.93
N SER A 71 -3.43 -4.76 -10.01
CA SER A 71 -2.84 -3.97 -11.09
C SER A 71 -2.75 -4.75 -12.40
N MET A 72 -2.89 -4.02 -13.50
CA MET A 72 -2.63 -4.53 -14.85
C MET A 72 -1.16 -4.32 -15.22
N GLY A 73 -0.53 -5.31 -15.81
CA GLY A 73 0.86 -5.30 -16.23
C GLY A 73 1.15 -4.40 -17.44
N ASP A 74 2.44 -4.23 -17.73
CA ASP A 74 2.97 -3.40 -18.81
C ASP A 74 2.52 -3.86 -20.22
N ASP A 75 2.15 -5.12 -20.36
CA ASP A 75 1.59 -5.72 -21.58
C ASP A 75 0.11 -5.39 -21.79
N ASN A 76 -0.54 -4.68 -20.89
CA ASN A 76 -1.96 -4.37 -20.86
C ASN A 76 -2.89 -5.61 -20.90
N LYS A 77 -2.40 -6.75 -20.44
CA LYS A 77 -3.12 -8.04 -20.45
C LYS A 77 -2.97 -8.78 -19.12
N SER A 78 -1.74 -8.92 -18.63
CA SER A 78 -1.44 -9.58 -17.38
C SER A 78 -2.07 -8.83 -16.22
N ILE A 79 -2.62 -9.55 -15.26
CA ILE A 79 -3.26 -8.99 -14.09
C ILE A 79 -2.62 -9.64 -12.87
N GLY A 80 -2.22 -8.82 -11.90
CA GLY A 80 -1.71 -9.27 -10.62
C GLY A 80 -2.70 -10.15 -9.86
N ASP A 81 -2.24 -10.81 -8.83
CA ASP A 81 -3.04 -11.69 -7.98
C ASP A 81 -3.45 -11.07 -6.65
N ARG A 82 -2.85 -9.95 -6.34
CA ARG A 82 -3.11 -9.19 -5.12
C ARG A 82 -3.31 -7.72 -5.43
N GLU A 83 -4.05 -7.07 -4.56
CA GLU A 83 -4.17 -5.62 -4.54
C GLU A 83 -2.79 -4.98 -4.33
N ALA A 84 -2.53 -3.86 -5.01
CA ALA A 84 -1.31 -3.08 -4.84
C ALA A 84 -1.38 -2.27 -3.55
N PRO A 85 -0.69 -2.68 -2.46
CA PRO A 85 -0.78 -1.98 -1.20
C PRO A 85 -0.22 -0.56 -1.35
N THR A 86 -0.77 0.37 -0.57
CA THR A 86 -0.23 1.73 -0.55
C THR A 86 1.26 1.73 -0.19
N THR A 87 2.05 2.58 -0.88
CA THR A 87 3.43 2.88 -0.47
C THR A 87 3.49 4.01 0.57
N SER A 88 2.34 4.67 0.87
CA SER A 88 2.28 5.61 1.99
C SER A 88 2.68 4.91 3.29
N TYR A 89 3.51 5.58 4.06
CA TYR A 89 4.00 5.09 5.36
C TYR A 89 4.80 3.77 5.32
N ALA A 90 5.15 3.25 4.14
CA ALA A 90 5.86 1.98 4.00
C ALA A 90 7.26 1.99 4.66
N LYS A 91 7.90 3.18 4.78
CA LYS A 91 9.21 3.34 5.44
C LYS A 91 9.24 2.90 6.91
N PHE A 92 8.09 2.86 7.58
CA PHE A 92 7.99 2.48 8.99
C PHE A 92 7.86 0.97 9.21
N SER A 93 7.64 0.18 8.15
CA SER A 93 7.69 -1.27 8.28
C SER A 93 9.13 -1.70 8.63
N PRO A 94 9.35 -2.39 9.77
CA PRO A 94 10.68 -2.87 10.09
C PRO A 94 11.13 -3.91 9.06
N ASN A 95 12.43 -4.16 8.97
CA ASN A 95 12.94 -5.23 8.13
C ASN A 95 12.30 -6.55 8.54
N PHE A 96 12.02 -7.41 7.55
CA PHE A 96 11.42 -8.72 7.82
C PHE A 96 12.31 -9.55 8.75
N HIS A 97 11.74 -10.01 9.84
CA HIS A 97 12.43 -10.86 10.81
C HIS A 97 11.44 -11.71 11.62
N PHE A 98 11.96 -12.74 12.30
CA PHE A 98 11.24 -13.46 13.33
C PHE A 98 11.57 -12.85 14.70
N ASP A 99 10.56 -12.41 15.43
CA ASP A 99 10.71 -11.88 16.80
C ASP A 99 10.62 -13.05 17.79
N GLU A 100 11.75 -13.42 18.37
CA GLU A 100 11.86 -14.54 19.32
C GLU A 100 11.06 -14.31 20.60
N LYS A 101 10.86 -13.07 21.02
CA LYS A 101 10.09 -12.77 22.24
C LYS A 101 8.61 -12.91 22.01
N LYS A 102 8.13 -12.44 20.86
CA LYS A 102 6.71 -12.52 20.45
C LYS A 102 6.37 -13.86 19.79
N GLN A 103 7.37 -14.64 19.36
CA GLN A 103 7.20 -15.86 18.54
C GLN A 103 6.38 -15.59 17.27
N LYS A 104 6.68 -14.47 16.58
CA LYS A 104 5.96 -13.99 15.41
C LYS A 104 6.89 -13.43 14.36
N PHE A 105 6.51 -13.55 13.10
CA PHE A 105 7.14 -12.81 12.01
C PHE A 105 6.62 -11.39 12.00
N ILE A 106 7.49 -10.42 11.69
CA ILE A 106 7.20 -8.98 11.70
C ILE A 106 7.88 -8.31 10.50
N GLY A 107 7.22 -7.33 9.91
CA GLY A 107 7.83 -6.40 8.96
C GLY A 107 7.95 -6.88 7.52
N GLY A 108 8.94 -6.34 6.82
CA GLY A 108 9.12 -6.53 5.39
C GLY A 108 8.11 -5.78 4.53
N GLN A 109 8.24 -5.91 3.23
CA GLN A 109 7.37 -5.30 2.24
C GLN A 109 6.55 -6.36 1.51
N PHE A 110 5.56 -5.93 0.71
CA PHE A 110 4.47 -6.75 0.18
C PHE A 110 3.55 -7.31 1.28
N TRP A 111 2.47 -7.98 0.87
CA TRP A 111 1.51 -8.60 1.79
C TRP A 111 2.08 -9.78 2.58
N ASP A 112 3.13 -10.41 2.06
CA ASP A 112 3.76 -11.62 2.61
C ASP A 112 5.18 -11.39 3.17
N GLY A 113 5.64 -10.14 3.22
CA GLY A 113 6.94 -9.80 3.76
C GLY A 113 8.14 -10.35 2.96
N ARG A 114 7.94 -10.85 1.71
CA ARG A 114 8.98 -11.50 0.92
C ARG A 114 10.16 -10.61 0.53
N ALA A 115 9.97 -9.30 0.50
CA ALA A 115 11.07 -8.35 0.45
C ALA A 115 11.34 -7.82 1.85
N ALA A 116 12.56 -7.95 2.35
CA ALA A 116 12.88 -7.58 3.72
C ALA A 116 12.92 -6.05 3.90
N THR A 117 13.28 -5.29 2.87
CA THR A 117 13.47 -3.84 2.91
C THR A 117 12.76 -3.15 1.74
N LEU A 118 12.69 -1.80 1.75
CA LEU A 118 12.18 -1.02 0.62
C LEU A 118 13.07 -1.20 -0.62
N GLU A 119 14.39 -1.28 -0.45
CA GLU A 119 15.33 -1.51 -1.54
C GLU A 119 15.07 -2.85 -2.25
N GLU A 120 14.82 -3.90 -1.50
CA GLU A 120 14.47 -5.20 -2.06
C GLU A 120 13.12 -5.17 -2.76
N GLN A 121 12.14 -4.48 -2.16
CA GLN A 121 10.82 -4.32 -2.77
C GLN A 121 10.91 -3.59 -4.11
N ALA A 122 11.63 -2.45 -4.16
CA ALA A 122 11.80 -1.66 -5.39
C ALA A 122 12.46 -2.45 -6.54
N GLY A 123 13.19 -3.52 -6.20
CA GLY A 123 13.81 -4.41 -7.19
C GLY A 123 12.90 -5.52 -7.75
N GLY A 124 11.73 -5.73 -7.19
CA GLY A 124 10.80 -6.77 -7.65
C GLY A 124 10.00 -6.40 -8.89
N PRO A 125 9.20 -5.32 -8.85
CA PRO A 125 8.28 -4.93 -9.92
C PRO A 125 8.90 -4.78 -11.31
N PRO A 126 10.10 -4.19 -11.48
CA PRO A 126 10.71 -4.09 -12.81
C PRO A 126 10.90 -5.43 -13.52
N LEU A 127 11.18 -6.49 -12.78
CA LEU A 127 11.46 -7.83 -13.30
C LEU A 127 10.23 -8.75 -13.30
N ASN A 128 9.12 -8.33 -12.69
CA ASN A 128 7.90 -9.14 -12.64
C ASN A 128 7.17 -9.09 -13.99
N PRO A 129 6.97 -10.23 -14.68
CA PRO A 129 6.30 -10.26 -15.97
C PRO A 129 4.83 -9.80 -15.92
N ALA A 130 4.16 -9.89 -14.76
CA ALA A 130 2.80 -9.38 -14.56
C ALA A 130 2.74 -7.90 -14.12
N GLU A 131 3.89 -7.23 -14.01
CA GLU A 131 4.00 -5.82 -13.64
C GLU A 131 4.76 -5.06 -14.73
N MET A 132 6.05 -4.73 -14.54
CA MET A 132 6.83 -3.94 -15.49
C MET A 132 7.54 -4.76 -16.58
N GLY A 133 7.65 -6.08 -16.44
CA GLY A 133 7.94 -7.05 -17.49
C GLY A 133 9.35 -7.05 -18.09
N MET A 134 10.34 -6.38 -17.47
CA MET A 134 11.73 -6.42 -17.94
C MET A 134 12.34 -7.81 -17.77
N THR A 135 13.09 -8.26 -18.75
CA THR A 135 13.61 -9.64 -18.80
C THR A 135 14.71 -9.93 -17.75
N ASN A 136 15.49 -8.93 -17.39
CA ASN A 136 16.57 -9.03 -16.41
C ASN A 136 17.09 -7.65 -16.00
N LYS A 137 17.94 -7.61 -14.96
CA LYS A 137 18.53 -6.40 -14.41
C LYS A 137 19.36 -5.63 -15.44
N LYS A 138 20.11 -6.34 -16.31
CA LYS A 138 20.93 -5.73 -17.35
C LYS A 138 20.09 -4.87 -18.29
N GLU A 139 18.92 -5.37 -18.70
CA GLU A 139 18.03 -4.59 -19.58
C GLU A 139 17.48 -3.34 -18.89
N VAL A 140 17.18 -3.41 -17.58
CA VAL A 140 16.83 -2.21 -16.80
C VAL A 140 17.99 -1.21 -16.79
N ILE A 141 19.21 -1.66 -16.57
CA ILE A 141 20.40 -0.78 -16.56
C ILE A 141 20.71 -0.24 -17.96
N ASN A 142 20.43 -0.98 -19.02
CA ASN A 142 20.51 -0.45 -20.38
C ASN A 142 19.55 0.75 -20.56
N ARG A 143 18.33 0.71 -19.97
CA ARG A 143 17.41 1.87 -19.98
C ARG A 143 17.99 3.08 -19.23
N ILE A 144 18.67 2.87 -18.12
CA ILE A 144 19.38 3.93 -17.39
C ILE A 144 20.47 4.57 -18.28
N LYS A 145 21.22 3.74 -19.02
CA LYS A 145 22.31 4.21 -19.90
C LYS A 145 21.81 5.02 -21.11
N GLU A 146 20.53 4.97 -21.45
CA GLU A 146 19.93 5.79 -22.52
C GLU A 146 19.86 7.30 -22.17
N ASN A 147 19.99 7.66 -20.89
CA ASN A 147 19.81 9.04 -20.41
C ASN A 147 21.09 9.55 -19.72
N GLU A 148 21.71 10.56 -20.30
CA GLU A 148 22.96 11.16 -19.78
C GLU A 148 22.80 11.71 -18.35
N LEU A 149 21.64 12.27 -18.00
CA LEU A 149 21.37 12.72 -16.64
C LEU A 149 21.45 11.56 -15.64
N TYR A 150 20.88 10.40 -15.99
CA TYR A 150 20.99 9.20 -15.16
C TYR A 150 22.43 8.73 -15.07
N VAL A 151 23.14 8.62 -16.21
CA VAL A 151 24.54 8.17 -16.23
C VAL A 151 25.40 9.05 -15.32
N ASN A 152 25.29 10.36 -15.44
CA ASN A 152 26.04 11.32 -14.63
C ASN A 152 25.68 11.24 -13.14
N SER A 153 24.37 11.15 -12.83
CA SER A 153 23.89 11.03 -11.44
C SER A 153 24.36 9.73 -10.80
N PHE A 154 24.25 8.59 -11.50
CA PHE A 154 24.72 7.30 -11.00
C PHE A 154 26.22 7.33 -10.70
N LYS A 155 27.05 7.84 -11.63
CA LYS A 155 28.48 7.95 -11.42
C LYS A 155 28.85 8.83 -10.24
N THR A 156 28.18 9.98 -10.11
CA THR A 156 28.47 10.92 -9.03
C THR A 156 28.04 10.38 -7.66
N LEU A 157 26.86 9.73 -7.58
CA LEU A 157 26.28 9.31 -6.32
C LEU A 157 26.79 7.96 -5.81
N PHE A 158 27.22 7.07 -6.72
CA PHE A 158 27.52 5.68 -6.39
C PHE A 158 28.91 5.21 -6.88
N GLY A 159 29.67 6.08 -7.56
CA GLY A 159 31.02 5.82 -8.06
C GLY A 159 31.11 5.71 -9.58
N ASN A 160 32.24 6.12 -10.12
CA ASN A 160 32.44 6.24 -11.59
C ASN A 160 32.22 4.92 -12.35
N ASP A 161 32.49 3.80 -11.74
CA ASP A 161 32.39 2.44 -12.28
C ASP A 161 31.02 1.75 -12.00
N ILE A 162 30.10 2.45 -11.37
CA ILE A 162 28.81 1.85 -10.93
C ILE A 162 28.05 1.16 -12.08
N LEU A 163 28.08 1.73 -13.28
CA LEU A 163 27.38 1.21 -14.45
C LEU A 163 28.11 0.10 -15.19
N GLU A 164 29.30 -0.28 -14.74
CA GLU A 164 30.08 -1.40 -15.32
C GLU A 164 29.63 -2.76 -14.78
N ASN A 165 28.92 -2.78 -13.66
CA ASN A 165 28.37 -3.99 -13.05
C ASN A 165 26.84 -3.86 -12.88
N ASP A 166 26.09 -4.63 -13.64
CA ASP A 166 24.61 -4.55 -13.68
C ASP A 166 23.97 -4.83 -12.32
N GLU A 167 24.51 -5.73 -11.51
CA GLU A 167 23.99 -6.02 -10.15
C GLU A 167 24.17 -4.83 -9.20
N LYS A 168 25.34 -4.22 -9.19
CA LYS A 168 25.63 -3.04 -8.38
C LYS A 168 24.79 -1.85 -8.84
N ALA A 169 24.69 -1.64 -10.15
CA ALA A 169 23.89 -0.57 -10.74
C ALA A 169 22.41 -0.73 -10.42
N TYR A 170 21.90 -1.96 -10.48
CA TYR A 170 20.52 -2.26 -10.09
C TYR A 170 20.27 -1.99 -8.60
N GLY A 171 21.21 -2.36 -7.74
CA GLY A 171 21.16 -2.02 -6.30
C GLY A 171 21.19 -0.50 -6.06
N ALA A 172 21.95 0.27 -6.85
CA ALA A 172 21.96 1.73 -6.77
C ALA A 172 20.60 2.34 -7.20
N LEU A 173 19.97 1.79 -8.25
CA LEU A 173 18.63 2.17 -8.69
C LEU A 173 17.60 1.96 -7.57
N THR A 174 17.56 0.77 -7.00
CA THR A 174 16.60 0.42 -5.93
C THR A 174 16.84 1.24 -4.67
N GLN A 175 18.10 1.54 -4.33
CA GLN A 175 18.45 2.43 -3.23
C GLN A 175 17.92 3.85 -3.45
N ALA A 176 18.08 4.41 -4.67
CA ALA A 176 17.58 5.74 -4.97
C ALA A 176 16.04 5.81 -4.83
N ILE A 177 15.31 4.83 -5.39
CA ILE A 177 13.85 4.74 -5.26
C ILE A 177 13.45 4.66 -3.78
N ALA A 178 14.07 3.79 -2.99
CA ALA A 178 13.79 3.64 -1.58
C ALA A 178 14.10 4.92 -0.77
N VAL A 179 15.11 5.70 -1.15
CA VAL A 179 15.38 7.02 -0.53
C VAL A 179 14.24 7.99 -0.80
N PHE A 180 13.70 8.03 -2.01
CA PHE A 180 12.54 8.85 -2.34
C PHE A 180 11.29 8.40 -1.56
N GLU A 181 11.00 7.11 -1.48
CA GLU A 181 9.86 6.58 -0.70
C GLU A 181 9.96 6.86 0.82
N ARG A 182 11.17 7.22 1.32
CA ARG A 182 11.37 7.63 2.71
C ARG A 182 11.10 9.11 2.98
N THR A 183 10.80 9.89 1.95
CA THR A 183 10.50 11.33 2.12
C THR A 183 9.16 11.56 2.82
N ASP A 184 8.95 12.79 3.27
CA ASP A 184 7.70 13.19 3.92
C ASP A 184 6.51 13.25 2.94
N GLU A 185 6.77 13.19 1.62
CA GLU A 185 5.71 13.06 0.62
C GLU A 185 4.87 11.80 0.82
N PHE A 186 5.51 10.70 1.26
CA PHE A 186 4.83 9.43 1.52
C PHE A 186 4.28 9.31 2.94
N SER A 187 4.63 10.21 3.85
CA SER A 187 4.22 10.11 5.26
C SER A 187 4.16 11.47 5.95
N PRO A 188 3.22 12.34 5.54
CA PRO A 188 3.14 13.72 6.01
C PRO A 188 2.65 13.87 7.45
N PHE A 189 1.89 12.92 8.00
CA PHE A 189 1.27 12.98 9.31
C PHE A 189 0.46 14.29 9.51
N ASP A 190 -0.41 14.61 8.56
CA ASP A 190 -1.21 15.84 8.54
C ASP A 190 -2.73 15.60 8.42
N SER A 191 -3.17 14.35 8.66
CA SER A 191 -4.58 13.98 8.66
C SER A 191 -5.39 14.73 9.72
N LYS A 192 -6.72 14.66 9.66
CA LYS A 192 -7.57 15.20 10.74
C LYS A 192 -7.23 14.61 12.10
N TYR A 193 -6.87 13.33 12.17
CA TYR A 193 -6.42 12.69 13.40
C TYR A 193 -5.14 13.34 13.95
N ASP A 194 -4.14 13.60 13.08
CA ASP A 194 -2.89 14.27 13.50
C ASP A 194 -3.15 15.70 13.97
N ARG A 195 -4.05 16.41 13.29
CA ARG A 195 -4.48 17.77 13.69
C ARG A 195 -5.25 17.76 15.01
N TYR A 196 -6.08 16.74 15.24
CA TYR A 196 -6.75 16.54 16.54
C TYR A 196 -5.73 16.34 17.67
N LEU A 197 -4.71 15.50 17.47
CA LEU A 197 -3.65 15.32 18.47
C LEU A 197 -2.86 16.60 18.79
N LYS A 198 -2.80 17.54 17.84
CA LYS A 198 -2.17 18.87 17.99
C LYS A 198 -3.14 19.93 18.54
N GLY A 199 -4.41 19.63 18.75
CA GLY A 199 -5.44 20.60 19.17
C GLY A 199 -5.91 21.53 18.04
N GLU A 200 -5.68 21.15 16.78
CA GLU A 200 -6.02 21.94 15.58
C GLU A 200 -7.34 21.47 14.92
N TYR A 201 -7.96 20.42 15.44
CA TYR A 201 -9.21 19.85 14.97
C TYR A 201 -10.03 19.29 16.13
N ASP A 202 -11.32 19.60 16.19
CA ASP A 202 -12.25 19.04 17.16
C ASP A 202 -13.02 17.88 16.54
N LEU A 203 -13.01 16.73 17.22
CA LEU A 203 -13.74 15.55 16.76
C LEU A 203 -15.27 15.79 16.87
N THR A 204 -16.00 15.40 15.86
CA THR A 204 -17.46 15.27 15.96
C THR A 204 -17.83 14.15 16.96
N PRO A 205 -19.06 14.15 17.51
CA PRO A 205 -19.47 13.09 18.43
C PRO A 205 -19.41 11.67 17.81
N LEU A 206 -19.59 11.54 16.51
CA LEU A 206 -19.50 10.25 15.83
C LEU A 206 -18.06 9.78 15.67
N GLU A 207 -17.14 10.69 15.32
CA GLU A 207 -15.71 10.42 15.20
C GLU A 207 -15.09 10.04 16.56
N ASP A 208 -15.45 10.77 17.62
CA ASP A 208 -14.98 10.47 18.99
C ASP A 208 -15.52 9.12 19.49
N LEU A 209 -16.79 8.80 19.22
CA LEU A 209 -17.34 7.49 19.48
C LEU A 209 -16.56 6.40 18.71
N GLY A 210 -16.26 6.62 17.46
CA GLY A 210 -15.50 5.68 16.63
C GLY A 210 -14.09 5.43 17.17
N LYS A 211 -13.36 6.49 17.51
CA LYS A 211 -12.05 6.42 18.17
C LYS A 211 -12.13 5.63 19.48
N SER A 212 -13.11 5.96 20.33
CA SER A 212 -13.31 5.30 21.62
C SER A 212 -13.60 3.81 21.47
N ILE A 213 -14.41 3.41 20.48
CA ILE A 213 -14.70 2.01 20.19
C ILE A 213 -13.42 1.33 19.65
N PHE A 214 -12.72 1.95 18.71
CA PHE A 214 -11.55 1.38 18.06
C PHE A 214 -10.45 1.01 19.07
N PHE A 215 -10.20 1.85 20.07
CA PHE A 215 -9.17 1.64 21.10
C PHE A 215 -9.70 0.98 22.37
N SER A 216 -10.97 0.59 22.42
CA SER A 216 -11.54 -0.04 23.61
C SER A 216 -11.10 -1.49 23.77
N ASN A 217 -10.29 -1.77 24.78
CA ASN A 217 -9.88 -3.14 25.13
C ASN A 217 -11.04 -4.08 25.45
N ASN A 218 -12.22 -3.54 25.74
CA ASN A 218 -13.40 -4.31 26.13
C ASN A 218 -14.39 -4.58 24.99
N ASN A 219 -14.28 -3.90 23.85
CA ASN A 219 -15.32 -3.88 22.84
C ASN A 219 -14.93 -4.47 21.49
N ASN A 220 -13.66 -4.47 21.12
CA ASN A 220 -13.23 -5.02 19.85
C ASN A 220 -11.73 -5.34 19.83
N SER A 221 -11.31 -6.00 18.76
CA SER A 221 -9.95 -6.46 18.57
C SER A 221 -9.12 -5.55 17.63
N CYS A 222 -9.65 -4.42 17.13
CA CYS A 222 -8.97 -3.60 16.12
C CYS A 222 -7.58 -3.15 16.59
N ALA A 223 -7.52 -2.56 17.79
CA ALA A 223 -6.27 -2.05 18.36
C ALA A 223 -5.27 -3.14 18.78
N SER A 224 -5.61 -4.43 18.72
CA SER A 224 -4.66 -5.52 18.99
C SER A 224 -3.67 -5.73 17.83
N CYS A 225 -4.08 -5.40 16.62
CA CYS A 225 -3.28 -5.47 15.39
C CYS A 225 -2.93 -4.07 14.86
N HIS A 226 -3.90 -3.15 14.89
CA HIS A 226 -3.75 -1.77 14.47
C HIS A 226 -3.39 -0.87 15.67
N VAL A 227 -2.22 -1.14 16.22
CA VAL A 227 -1.72 -0.49 17.45
C VAL A 227 -1.33 0.97 17.19
N LEU A 228 -1.28 1.75 18.28
CA LEU A 228 -0.60 3.03 18.31
C LEU A 228 0.93 2.81 18.25
N LYS A 229 1.67 3.85 17.91
CA LYS A 229 3.13 3.80 17.76
C LYS A 229 3.84 3.26 19.00
N GLY A 230 5.03 2.69 18.77
CA GLY A 230 6.02 2.51 19.81
C GLY A 230 6.67 3.85 20.21
N GLU A 231 7.42 3.85 21.31
CA GLU A 231 8.07 5.07 21.85
C GLU A 231 9.01 5.77 20.86
N ASP A 232 9.61 5.02 19.93
CA ASP A 232 10.59 5.50 18.95
C ASP A 232 9.99 6.00 17.64
N GLU A 233 8.68 5.88 17.43
CA GLU A 233 8.02 6.25 16.16
C GLU A 233 7.56 7.72 16.16
N LYS A 234 7.75 8.41 15.04
CA LYS A 234 7.39 9.83 14.90
C LYS A 234 5.89 10.10 14.78
N GLY A 235 5.07 9.09 14.54
CA GLY A 235 3.63 9.22 14.34
C GLY A 235 2.92 7.87 14.30
N GLU A 236 1.60 7.90 14.33
CA GLU A 236 0.76 6.71 14.41
C GLU A 236 0.62 6.06 13.04
N THR A 237 1.09 4.84 12.86
CA THR A 237 0.92 4.05 11.62
C THR A 237 -0.26 3.09 11.68
N PHE A 238 -0.82 2.84 12.83
CA PHE A 238 -1.96 1.94 13.08
C PHE A 238 -1.70 0.53 12.54
N THR A 239 -0.55 -0.03 12.86
CA THR A 239 -0.16 -1.40 12.54
C THR A 239 0.92 -1.89 13.50
N ASN A 240 0.92 -3.18 13.79
CA ASN A 240 2.01 -3.86 14.49
C ASN A 240 2.96 -4.60 13.53
N TYR A 241 2.68 -4.52 12.22
CA TYR A 241 3.42 -5.21 11.14
C TYR A 241 3.53 -6.74 11.31
N GLU A 242 2.74 -7.35 12.18
CA GLU A 242 2.63 -8.80 12.35
C GLU A 242 1.80 -9.41 11.20
N PHE A 243 1.73 -10.73 11.13
CA PHE A 243 0.99 -11.45 10.09
C PHE A 243 -0.17 -12.24 10.69
N HIS A 244 -1.36 -12.05 10.12
CA HIS A 244 -2.58 -12.73 10.56
C HIS A 244 -3.39 -13.26 9.38
N ASN A 245 -4.01 -14.42 9.57
CA ASN A 245 -5.08 -14.89 8.70
C ASN A 245 -6.42 -14.45 9.30
N ILE A 246 -7.10 -13.54 8.65
CA ILE A 246 -8.40 -13.04 9.09
C ILE A 246 -9.57 -13.76 8.40
N GLY A 247 -9.30 -14.84 7.65
CA GLY A 247 -10.31 -15.61 6.94
C GLY A 247 -10.90 -14.90 5.73
N THR A 248 -10.09 -14.09 5.01
CA THR A 248 -10.47 -13.47 3.75
C THR A 248 -10.86 -14.54 2.73
N PRO A 249 -12.02 -14.41 2.06
CA PRO A 249 -12.42 -15.36 1.01
C PRO A 249 -11.59 -15.14 -0.26
N GLU A 250 -11.55 -16.17 -1.10
CA GLU A 250 -11.03 -16.05 -2.45
C GLU A 250 -11.78 -14.96 -3.24
N ASN A 251 -11.05 -14.14 -3.98
CA ASN A 251 -11.66 -13.23 -4.95
C ASN A 251 -11.91 -13.94 -6.28
N LYS A 252 -13.05 -14.59 -6.41
CA LYS A 252 -13.44 -15.37 -7.61
C LYS A 252 -13.47 -14.52 -8.88
N THR A 253 -13.82 -13.23 -8.76
CA THR A 253 -13.86 -12.31 -9.90
C THR A 253 -12.45 -12.05 -10.42
N LEU A 254 -11.50 -11.78 -9.52
CA LEU A 254 -10.10 -11.59 -9.87
C LEU A 254 -9.50 -12.87 -10.46
N ARG A 255 -9.72 -14.03 -9.81
CA ARG A 255 -9.24 -15.35 -10.25
C ARG A 255 -9.75 -15.74 -11.64
N ALA A 256 -11.02 -15.44 -11.94
CA ALA A 256 -11.60 -15.66 -13.27
C ALA A 256 -10.94 -14.81 -14.36
N LYS A 257 -10.35 -13.66 -14.01
CA LYS A 257 -9.72 -12.72 -14.94
C LYS A 257 -8.23 -13.01 -15.14
N ASN A 258 -7.49 -13.28 -14.06
CA ASN A 258 -6.06 -13.54 -14.15
C ASN A 258 -5.71 -15.01 -14.40
N GLY A 259 -6.68 -15.93 -14.26
CA GLY A 259 -6.51 -17.36 -14.51
C GLY A 259 -5.70 -18.11 -13.46
N VAL A 260 -5.33 -17.45 -12.36
CA VAL A 260 -4.59 -18.08 -11.25
C VAL A 260 -5.50 -19.07 -10.52
N LYS A 261 -5.02 -20.29 -10.35
CA LYS A 261 -5.76 -21.41 -9.72
C LYS A 261 -5.13 -21.84 -8.39
N ASP A 262 -3.90 -21.45 -8.18
CA ASP A 262 -3.18 -21.83 -6.98
C ASP A 262 -3.66 -21.05 -5.77
N LEU A 263 -3.72 -21.71 -4.63
CA LEU A 263 -4.03 -21.11 -3.34
C LEU A 263 -3.01 -20.03 -2.98
N ASP A 264 -3.46 -18.86 -2.59
CA ASP A 264 -2.56 -17.85 -2.03
C ASP A 264 -2.16 -18.24 -0.60
N LYS A 265 -0.92 -18.71 -0.45
CA LYS A 265 -0.38 -19.17 0.83
C LYS A 265 0.01 -18.03 1.78
N GLY A 266 -0.17 -16.76 1.40
CA GLY A 266 0.20 -15.61 2.22
C GLY A 266 1.66 -15.64 2.66
N LEU A 267 1.93 -15.49 3.96
CA LEU A 267 3.29 -15.48 4.52
C LEU A 267 4.12 -16.73 4.17
N LEU A 268 3.47 -17.87 3.96
CA LEU A 268 4.17 -19.10 3.54
C LEU A 268 4.73 -19.02 2.11
N ASN A 269 4.36 -18.02 1.31
CA ASN A 269 5.01 -17.72 0.03
C ASN A 269 6.37 -17.01 0.20
N ASN A 270 6.67 -16.50 1.41
CA ASN A 270 7.97 -15.91 1.71
C ASN A 270 9.05 -17.02 1.77
N PRO A 271 10.12 -16.97 0.95
CA PRO A 271 11.14 -18.01 0.92
C PRO A 271 11.84 -18.28 2.27
N ALA A 272 11.83 -17.29 3.18
CA ALA A 272 12.41 -17.41 4.51
C ALA A 272 11.51 -18.16 5.51
N VAL A 273 10.24 -18.42 5.15
CA VAL A 273 9.25 -19.03 6.04
C VAL A 273 8.96 -20.46 5.61
N LYS A 274 9.10 -21.42 6.54
CA LYS A 274 8.92 -22.87 6.30
C LYS A 274 7.83 -23.50 7.17
N ASP A 275 7.29 -22.75 8.12
CA ASP A 275 6.26 -23.21 9.05
C ASP A 275 4.88 -23.14 8.39
N GLU A 276 4.26 -24.31 8.14
CA GLU A 276 2.92 -24.44 7.54
C GLU A 276 1.82 -23.68 8.33
N LYS A 277 2.04 -23.42 9.62
CA LYS A 277 1.13 -22.62 10.45
C LYS A 277 1.05 -21.14 10.02
N GLN A 278 1.93 -20.73 9.11
CA GLN A 278 1.94 -19.37 8.55
C GLN A 278 1.10 -19.23 7.26
N MET A 279 0.53 -20.35 6.77
CA MET A 279 -0.29 -20.35 5.56
C MET A 279 -1.48 -19.38 5.68
N GLY A 280 -1.71 -18.60 4.63
CA GLY A 280 -2.85 -17.66 4.54
C GLY A 280 -2.77 -16.46 5.47
N LYS A 281 -1.63 -16.21 6.13
CA LYS A 281 -1.41 -15.00 6.92
C LYS A 281 -0.85 -13.88 6.06
N TYR A 282 -1.35 -12.67 6.30
CA TYR A 282 -0.91 -11.45 5.60
C TYR A 282 -0.50 -10.40 6.61
N LYS A 283 0.45 -9.54 6.22
CA LYS A 283 0.92 -8.45 7.05
C LYS A 283 -0.22 -7.49 7.38
N VAL A 284 -0.32 -7.08 8.64
CA VAL A 284 -1.26 -6.03 9.07
C VAL A 284 -0.86 -4.73 8.36
N PRO A 285 -1.72 -4.16 7.50
CA PRO A 285 -1.40 -2.92 6.80
C PRO A 285 -1.54 -1.71 7.72
N THR A 286 -0.91 -0.60 7.35
CA THR A 286 -1.26 0.70 7.92
C THR A 286 -2.74 1.01 7.64
N LEU A 287 -3.39 1.76 8.56
CA LEU A 287 -4.72 2.31 8.30
C LEU A 287 -4.68 3.76 7.82
N ARG A 288 -3.49 4.33 7.64
CA ARG A 288 -3.35 5.64 7.00
C ARG A 288 -3.94 5.60 5.60
N ASN A 289 -4.73 6.59 5.28
CA ASN A 289 -5.42 6.72 3.99
C ASN A 289 -6.41 5.59 3.66
N VAL A 290 -6.74 4.70 4.60
CA VAL A 290 -7.56 3.51 4.34
C VAL A 290 -8.92 3.85 3.71
N ALA A 291 -9.52 4.99 4.04
CA ALA A 291 -10.82 5.39 3.51
C ALA A 291 -10.81 5.82 2.02
N VAL A 292 -9.64 5.98 1.42
CA VAL A 292 -9.47 6.40 0.01
C VAL A 292 -8.67 5.38 -0.82
N THR A 293 -8.37 4.22 -0.26
CA THR A 293 -7.54 3.18 -0.90
C THR A 293 -8.30 1.88 -1.19
N ALA A 294 -9.61 1.97 -1.42
CA ALA A 294 -10.41 0.84 -1.88
C ALA A 294 -9.92 0.33 -3.26
N PRO A 295 -10.10 -0.97 -3.55
CA PRO A 295 -10.74 -2.04 -2.77
C PRO A 295 -9.85 -2.58 -1.63
N TYR A 296 -10.42 -3.41 -0.76
CA TYR A 296 -9.81 -3.86 0.48
C TYR A 296 -9.46 -5.33 0.48
N MET A 297 -8.65 -5.72 1.48
CA MET A 297 -7.98 -7.00 1.66
C MET A 297 -6.83 -7.21 0.67
N HIS A 298 -6.00 -8.21 0.92
CA HIS A 298 -4.85 -8.50 0.06
C HIS A 298 -5.22 -8.82 -1.40
N ASN A 299 -6.44 -9.23 -1.66
CA ASN A 299 -6.96 -9.59 -2.97
C ASN A 299 -8.08 -8.67 -3.49
N GLY A 300 -8.32 -7.52 -2.83
CA GLY A 300 -9.30 -6.54 -3.26
C GLY A 300 -10.76 -7.03 -3.26
N VAL A 301 -11.11 -8.00 -2.40
CA VAL A 301 -12.43 -8.66 -2.45
C VAL A 301 -13.59 -7.80 -1.98
N PHE A 302 -13.34 -6.73 -1.19
CA PHE A 302 -14.37 -5.81 -0.71
C PHE A 302 -14.12 -4.39 -1.24
N SER A 303 -15.17 -3.73 -1.67
CA SER A 303 -15.12 -2.38 -2.24
C SER A 303 -15.49 -1.28 -1.25
N ASP A 304 -16.17 -1.65 -0.15
CA ASP A 304 -16.68 -0.70 0.85
C ASP A 304 -16.06 -0.96 2.23
N LEU A 305 -15.56 0.12 2.85
CA LEU A 305 -14.94 0.07 4.18
C LEU A 305 -15.93 -0.40 5.26
N LYS A 306 -17.21 -0.08 5.12
CA LYS A 306 -18.26 -0.59 6.02
C LYS A 306 -18.37 -2.11 5.92
N THR A 307 -18.32 -2.66 4.71
CA THR A 307 -18.29 -4.12 4.49
C THR A 307 -17.12 -4.77 5.18
N VAL A 308 -15.94 -4.12 5.16
CA VAL A 308 -14.76 -4.61 5.90
C VAL A 308 -15.04 -4.72 7.40
N ILE A 309 -15.65 -3.69 8.01
CA ILE A 309 -15.98 -3.71 9.44
C ILE A 309 -17.04 -4.78 9.73
N GLU A 310 -18.05 -4.93 8.87
CA GLU A 310 -19.07 -5.98 9.00
C GLU A 310 -18.45 -7.39 8.83
N PHE A 311 -17.43 -7.53 7.96
CA PHE A 311 -16.69 -8.79 7.83
C PHE A 311 -15.97 -9.19 9.13
N TYR A 312 -15.36 -8.24 9.84
CA TYR A 312 -14.79 -8.51 11.17
C TYR A 312 -15.87 -8.84 12.19
N ASP A 313 -17.02 -8.13 12.16
CA ASP A 313 -18.11 -8.34 13.09
C ASP A 313 -18.77 -9.73 12.94
N LYS A 314 -18.75 -10.36 11.75
CA LYS A 314 -19.32 -11.70 11.53
C LYS A 314 -18.77 -12.78 12.48
N TYR A 315 -17.57 -12.61 12.99
CA TYR A 315 -16.96 -13.55 13.94
C TYR A 315 -17.57 -13.45 15.37
N ASN A 316 -18.27 -12.36 15.63
CA ASN A 316 -18.79 -12.02 16.97
C ASN A 316 -20.30 -11.84 17.00
N ASN A 317 -20.92 -11.56 15.86
CA ASN A 317 -22.35 -11.29 15.71
C ASN A 317 -23.02 -12.37 14.86
N LYS A 318 -23.84 -13.21 15.48
CA LYS A 318 -24.52 -14.33 14.81
C LYS A 318 -25.53 -13.89 13.75
N GLU A 319 -26.00 -12.64 13.82
CA GLU A 319 -26.92 -12.08 12.82
C GLU A 319 -26.19 -11.53 11.58
N ARG A 320 -24.87 -11.39 11.64
CA ARG A 320 -24.03 -10.85 10.56
C ARG A 320 -23.67 -11.93 9.53
N THR A 321 -24.67 -12.61 8.98
CA THR A 321 -24.49 -13.76 8.07
C THR A 321 -24.39 -13.36 6.60
N ILE A 322 -24.84 -12.15 6.26
CA ILE A 322 -24.94 -11.69 4.85
C ILE A 322 -23.87 -10.64 4.55
N ASN A 323 -23.16 -10.85 3.46
CA ASN A 323 -22.25 -9.85 2.90
C ASN A 323 -23.10 -8.71 2.29
N PRO A 324 -22.92 -7.44 2.76
CA PRO A 324 -23.74 -6.32 2.32
C PRO A 324 -23.52 -5.92 0.85
N GLU A 325 -22.36 -6.25 0.24
CA GLU A 325 -22.08 -5.96 -1.17
C GLU A 325 -22.75 -6.99 -2.10
N THR A 326 -22.62 -8.26 -1.80
CA THR A 326 -23.14 -9.35 -2.67
C THR A 326 -24.59 -9.73 -2.36
N LYS A 327 -25.14 -9.35 -1.19
CA LYS A 327 -26.46 -9.78 -0.67
C LYS A 327 -26.59 -11.29 -0.49
N LYS A 328 -25.47 -11.99 -0.39
CA LYS A 328 -25.39 -13.45 -0.17
C LYS A 328 -24.71 -13.73 1.17
N VAL A 329 -24.79 -14.97 1.64
CA VAL A 329 -23.95 -15.43 2.78
C VAL A 329 -22.49 -15.13 2.49
N TRP A 330 -21.73 -14.83 3.54
CA TRP A 330 -20.29 -14.66 3.42
C TRP A 330 -19.66 -15.89 2.76
N ASP A 331 -18.82 -15.67 1.74
CA ASP A 331 -18.02 -16.75 1.18
C ASP A 331 -17.07 -17.34 2.24
N GLU A 332 -16.74 -18.62 2.05
CA GLU A 332 -15.81 -19.32 2.93
C GLU A 332 -14.40 -18.73 2.82
N PRO A 333 -13.63 -18.75 3.93
CA PRO A 333 -12.22 -18.36 3.88
C PRO A 333 -11.44 -19.16 2.85
N GLU A 334 -10.53 -18.50 2.12
CA GLU A 334 -9.62 -19.18 1.19
C GLU A 334 -8.72 -20.17 1.95
N VAL A 335 -8.22 -19.79 3.12
CA VAL A 335 -7.45 -20.66 4.03
C VAL A 335 -8.14 -20.73 5.37
N LYS A 336 -8.62 -21.93 5.79
CA LYS A 336 -9.45 -22.13 6.99
C LYS A 336 -8.65 -22.47 8.24
N ASP A 337 -7.60 -23.28 8.11
CA ASP A 337 -6.99 -23.96 9.26
C ASP A 337 -6.13 -23.04 10.14
N THR A 338 -5.72 -21.90 9.63
CA THR A 338 -4.79 -20.97 10.30
C THR A 338 -5.43 -19.65 10.71
N ILE A 339 -6.76 -19.55 10.68
CA ILE A 339 -7.46 -18.30 11.03
C ILE A 339 -7.09 -17.87 12.46
N SER A 340 -6.71 -16.62 12.62
CA SER A 340 -6.33 -15.98 13.88
C SER A 340 -7.58 -15.68 14.74
N ILE A 341 -8.36 -16.69 15.04
CA ILE A 341 -9.67 -16.58 15.72
C ILE A 341 -9.56 -15.90 17.08
N LYS A 342 -8.46 -16.10 17.79
CA LYS A 342 -8.25 -15.49 19.11
C LYS A 342 -8.18 -13.95 19.01
N GLU A 343 -7.49 -13.46 18.01
CA GLU A 343 -7.32 -12.03 17.73
C GLU A 343 -8.59 -11.39 17.15
N LEU A 344 -9.48 -12.18 16.55
CA LEU A 344 -10.73 -11.72 15.97
C LEU A 344 -11.91 -11.66 16.98
N LYS A 345 -11.72 -12.21 18.19
CA LYS A 345 -12.78 -12.17 19.22
C LYS A 345 -12.97 -10.77 19.75
N ALA A 346 -14.24 -10.34 19.75
CA ALA A 346 -14.68 -9.03 20.22
C ALA A 346 -16.12 -9.08 20.69
N LYS A 347 -16.71 -7.95 21.07
CA LYS A 347 -18.15 -7.79 21.20
C LYS A 347 -18.78 -7.44 19.87
N GLU A 348 -20.02 -7.86 19.65
CA GLU A 348 -20.79 -7.49 18.48
C GLU A 348 -20.95 -5.98 18.30
N LEU A 349 -21.03 -5.56 17.06
CA LEU A 349 -21.17 -4.16 16.69
C LEU A 349 -22.61 -3.86 16.21
N SER A 350 -23.24 -2.85 16.80
CA SER A 350 -24.44 -2.26 16.20
C SER A 350 -24.08 -1.45 14.95
N TYR A 351 -25.06 -1.19 14.08
CA TYR A 351 -24.85 -0.35 12.88
C TYR A 351 -24.26 1.03 13.23
N ARG A 352 -24.74 1.65 14.31
CA ARG A 352 -24.18 2.94 14.79
C ARG A 352 -22.71 2.84 15.17
N LYS A 353 -22.29 1.74 15.78
CA LYS A 353 -20.87 1.52 16.12
C LYS A 353 -20.03 1.31 14.85
N ILE A 354 -20.54 0.60 13.86
CA ILE A 354 -19.88 0.41 12.56
C ILE A 354 -19.70 1.77 11.87
N GLU A 355 -20.75 2.59 11.79
CA GLU A 355 -20.67 3.94 11.23
C GLU A 355 -19.66 4.82 11.97
N ALA A 356 -19.61 4.73 13.28
CA ALA A 356 -18.64 5.47 14.09
C ALA A 356 -17.20 5.03 13.82
N ILE A 357 -16.94 3.73 13.70
CA ILE A 357 -15.61 3.21 13.34
C ILE A 357 -15.20 3.72 11.94
N VAL A 358 -16.12 3.67 10.96
CA VAL A 358 -15.86 4.20 9.62
C VAL A 358 -15.55 5.70 9.67
N ALA A 359 -16.29 6.48 10.48
CA ALA A 359 -16.02 7.90 10.68
C ALA A 359 -14.62 8.15 11.26
N PHE A 360 -14.20 7.35 12.25
CA PHE A 360 -12.85 7.40 12.79
C PHE A 360 -11.79 7.06 11.73
N LEU A 361 -11.99 6.00 10.95
CA LEU A 361 -11.04 5.61 9.90
C LEU A 361 -10.88 6.69 8.82
N LYS A 362 -11.93 7.45 8.52
CA LYS A 362 -11.85 8.61 7.63
C LYS A 362 -10.94 9.72 8.16
N LEU A 363 -10.79 9.86 9.48
CA LEU A 363 -9.87 10.82 10.09
C LEU A 363 -8.40 10.53 9.77
N LEU A 364 -8.07 9.28 9.43
CA LEU A 364 -6.70 8.83 9.16
C LEU A 364 -6.23 9.17 7.72
N THR A 365 -7.06 9.91 6.98
CA THR A 365 -6.77 10.36 5.62
C THR A 365 -5.92 11.63 5.66
N ASP A 366 -4.75 11.59 5.01
CA ASP A 366 -3.86 12.75 4.89
C ASP A 366 -4.56 13.91 4.17
N LYS A 367 -4.20 15.13 4.53
CA LYS A 367 -4.85 16.36 4.06
C LYS A 367 -4.95 16.42 2.54
N LYS A 368 -3.93 15.94 1.83
CA LYS A 368 -3.88 15.87 0.36
C LYS A 368 -5.06 15.08 -0.24
N TYR A 369 -5.60 14.10 0.49
CA TYR A 369 -6.62 13.17 -0.01
C TYR A 369 -8.01 13.38 0.58
N GLU A 370 -8.21 14.37 1.45
CA GLU A 370 -9.52 14.61 2.10
C GLU A 370 -10.64 14.87 1.09
N ASN A 371 -10.34 15.47 -0.07
CA ASN A 371 -11.30 15.69 -1.14
C ASN A 371 -11.79 14.40 -1.83
N LEU A 372 -11.11 13.27 -1.60
CA LEU A 372 -11.53 11.96 -2.12
C LEU A 372 -12.57 11.28 -1.22
N LEU A 373 -12.75 11.74 0.02
CA LEU A 373 -13.74 11.21 0.97
C LEU A 373 -15.19 11.58 0.61
N GLU A 374 -15.39 12.58 -0.27
CA GLU A 374 -16.70 13.10 -0.67
C GLU A 374 -17.24 12.43 -1.96
N LYS A 375 -16.50 11.49 -2.52
CA LYS A 375 -16.84 10.76 -3.74
C LYS A 375 -17.37 9.36 -3.42
#